data_eea1d83165cfd3a09bc7f6ef5706c53a
#
_entry.id   eea1d83165cfd3a09bc7f6ef5706c53a
#
_cell.length_a   1.000
_cell.length_b   1.000
_cell.length_c   1.000
_cell.angle_alpha   90.00
_cell.angle_beta   90.00
_cell.angle_gamma   90.00
#
_symmetry.space_group_name_H-M   'P 1'
#
loop_
_entity.id
_entity.type
_entity.pdbx_description
1 polymer ?
#
loop_
_entity_poly.entity_id
_entity_poly.type
_entity_poly.pdbx_seq_one_letter_code
_entity_poly.pdbx_strand_id
1 'polypeptide(L)'
;SRGLGDVYKRQLWHCRNVRLRNVRVDKGDYIFMHGENIRIEDYAQRGNYSFQYCRNVVIRNAVINSKDAFWNTEDVTVYDSEINGEYLGWHSKRLRLVNCKISGTQPLCYATDLVLENCTMADDCDLAFEYSTLQAAIDGPVRSVKNPRSGSVTAESYGEVILDGNVKAPGDCRIATWDK
;
A
#
# COMPACT_ATOMS: atom_id res chain seq x y z
N SER A 1 10.80 -12.81 28.47
CA SER A 1 10.18 -12.03 27.38
C SER A 1 8.82 -11.55 27.86
N ARG A 2 8.73 -10.33 28.28
CA ARG A 2 7.42 -9.71 28.54
C ARG A 2 6.83 -9.39 27.19
N GLY A 3 5.78 -10.12 26.79
CA GLY A 3 4.97 -9.77 25.64
C GLY A 3 4.46 -8.33 25.84
N LEU A 4 4.41 -7.57 24.74
CA LEU A 4 3.73 -6.28 24.68
C LEU A 4 2.20 -6.48 24.76
N GLY A 5 1.73 -7.24 25.77
CA GLY A 5 0.33 -7.43 26.04
C GLY A 5 -0.25 -6.16 26.65
N ASP A 6 -1.36 -5.71 26.13
CA ASP A 6 -2.18 -4.61 26.62
C ASP A 6 -1.53 -3.21 26.65
N VAL A 7 -0.82 -2.86 25.61
CA VAL A 7 -0.50 -1.46 25.40
C VAL A 7 -1.61 -0.81 24.58
N TYR A 8 -2.27 0.17 25.17
CA TYR A 8 -3.38 0.92 24.66
C TYR A 8 -3.20 1.50 23.25
N LYS A 9 -4.27 1.99 22.64
CA LYS A 9 -4.48 2.55 21.30
C LYS A 9 -3.45 3.57 20.76
N ARG A 10 -2.28 3.72 21.37
CA ARG A 10 -1.23 4.67 20.98
C ARG A 10 0.14 4.03 20.90
N GLN A 11 0.20 2.78 20.47
CA GLN A 11 1.45 2.02 20.46
C GLN A 11 2.40 2.53 19.38
N LEU A 12 3.61 2.88 19.81
CA LEU A 12 4.69 3.33 18.93
C LEU A 12 4.34 4.58 18.11
N TRP A 13 3.48 5.44 18.65
CA TRP A 13 3.20 6.73 18.03
C TRP A 13 4.42 7.65 18.16
N HIS A 14 4.67 8.43 17.11
CA HIS A 14 5.79 9.37 17.03
C HIS A 14 7.16 8.74 17.29
N CYS A 15 7.29 7.43 17.10
CA CYS A 15 8.59 6.77 17.26
C CYS A 15 9.55 7.15 16.12
N ARG A 16 10.83 7.21 16.43
CA ARG A 16 11.88 7.53 15.46
C ARG A 16 13.03 6.55 15.59
N ASN A 17 13.68 6.29 14.44
CA ASN A 17 14.87 5.44 14.40
C ASN A 17 14.64 4.04 14.99
N VAL A 18 13.55 3.41 14.58
CA VAL A 18 13.14 2.10 15.09
C VAL A 18 13.60 1.01 14.11
N ARG A 19 14.15 -0.07 14.66
CA ARG A 19 14.41 -1.29 13.94
C ARG A 19 13.68 -2.44 14.61
N LEU A 20 12.88 -3.17 13.84
CA LEU A 20 12.19 -4.37 14.29
C LEU A 20 12.58 -5.54 13.41
N ARG A 21 12.82 -6.66 14.04
CA ARG A 21 13.07 -7.92 13.36
C ARG A 21 12.39 -9.06 14.07
N ASN A 22 11.72 -9.91 13.30
CA ASN A 22 11.04 -11.09 13.80
C ASN A 22 10.02 -10.74 14.91
N VAL A 23 9.11 -9.82 14.59
CA VAL A 23 8.07 -9.33 15.51
C VAL A 23 6.69 -9.66 14.98
N ARG A 24 5.81 -10.06 15.88
CA ARG A 24 4.40 -10.28 15.59
C ARG A 24 3.52 -9.40 16.47
N VAL A 25 2.53 -8.76 15.86
CA VAL A 25 1.54 -7.91 16.52
C VAL A 25 0.14 -8.44 16.20
N ASP A 26 -0.56 -8.98 17.18
CA ASP A 26 -1.85 -9.62 16.95
C ASP A 26 -3.07 -8.69 17.08
N LYS A 27 -2.94 -7.57 17.78
CA LYS A 27 -4.02 -6.57 17.95
C LYS A 27 -3.41 -5.17 18.04
N GLY A 28 -3.08 -4.61 16.91
CA GLY A 28 -2.37 -3.32 16.86
C GLY A 28 -3.06 -2.27 16.01
N ASP A 29 -4.24 -1.78 16.43
CA ASP A 29 -4.84 -0.63 15.77
C ASP A 29 -3.99 0.62 15.95
N TYR A 30 -3.86 1.43 14.89
CA TYR A 30 -3.10 2.68 14.86
C TYR A 30 -1.60 2.54 15.16
N ILE A 31 -1.01 1.36 14.93
CA ILE A 31 0.42 1.16 15.21
C ILE A 31 1.31 2.04 14.31
N PHE A 32 2.39 2.56 14.86
CA PHE A 32 3.39 3.43 14.21
C PHE A 32 2.87 4.76 13.67
N MET A 33 1.74 5.26 14.12
CA MET A 33 1.24 6.55 13.65
C MET A 33 2.27 7.66 13.86
N HIS A 34 2.49 8.49 12.84
CA HIS A 34 3.50 9.56 12.83
C HIS A 34 4.94 9.08 13.11
N GLY A 35 5.25 7.83 12.79
CA GLY A 35 6.61 7.30 12.92
C GLY A 35 7.54 7.80 11.82
N GLU A 36 8.82 7.83 12.10
CA GLU A 36 9.85 8.29 11.15
C GLU A 36 11.10 7.42 11.25
N ASN A 37 11.71 7.13 10.10
CA ASN A 37 12.91 6.32 10.00
C ASN A 37 12.75 4.94 10.67
N ILE A 38 11.89 4.13 10.11
CA ILE A 38 11.53 2.80 10.61
C ILE A 38 12.04 1.74 9.64
N ARG A 39 12.69 0.71 10.16
CA ARG A 39 13.16 -0.46 9.41
C ARG A 39 12.59 -1.71 10.03
N ILE A 40 11.86 -2.49 9.23
CA ILE A 40 11.14 -3.68 9.69
C ILE A 40 11.48 -4.85 8.79
N GLU A 41 11.80 -5.99 9.39
CA GLU A 41 12.12 -7.23 8.71
C GLU A 41 11.48 -8.41 9.44
N ASP A 42 10.96 -9.39 8.68
CA ASP A 42 10.31 -10.57 9.25
C ASP A 42 9.20 -10.20 10.26
N TYR A 43 8.10 -9.70 9.72
CA TYR A 43 7.08 -9.04 10.52
C TYR A 43 5.69 -9.56 10.16
N ALA A 44 4.85 -9.74 11.14
CA ALA A 44 3.44 -10.06 10.94
C ALA A 44 2.57 -9.17 11.84
N GLN A 45 1.50 -8.64 11.27
CA GLN A 45 0.61 -7.72 11.95
C GLN A 45 -0.84 -7.95 11.58
N ARG A 46 -1.70 -7.85 12.58
CA ARG A 46 -3.14 -7.70 12.42
C ARG A 46 -3.63 -6.54 13.28
N GLY A 47 -4.30 -5.60 12.65
CA GLY A 47 -4.83 -4.40 13.28
C GLY A 47 -4.96 -3.29 12.23
N ASN A 48 -5.92 -2.40 12.40
CA ASN A 48 -6.29 -1.39 11.41
C ASN A 48 -5.51 -0.08 11.58
N TYR A 49 -5.50 0.72 10.52
CA TYR A 49 -4.95 2.08 10.51
C TYR A 49 -3.44 2.12 10.78
N SER A 50 -2.70 1.15 10.23
CA SER A 50 -1.27 0.98 10.47
C SER A 50 -0.42 1.94 9.66
N PHE A 51 0.67 2.42 10.24
CA PHE A 51 1.67 3.27 9.59
C PHE A 51 1.13 4.59 9.05
N GLN A 52 0.02 5.08 9.54
CA GLN A 52 -0.53 6.35 9.06
C GLN A 52 0.40 7.51 9.39
N TYR A 53 0.57 8.42 8.44
CA TYR A 53 1.44 9.59 8.55
C TYR A 53 2.91 9.26 8.82
N CYS A 54 3.35 8.04 8.53
CA CYS A 54 4.76 7.67 8.66
C CYS A 54 5.62 8.24 7.53
N ARG A 55 6.89 8.41 7.80
CA ARG A 55 7.87 8.90 6.83
C ARG A 55 9.15 8.06 6.91
N ASN A 56 9.75 7.79 5.76
CA ASN A 56 10.98 7.02 5.65
C ASN A 56 10.89 5.65 6.34
N VAL A 57 10.12 4.77 5.75
CA VAL A 57 9.89 3.41 6.26
C VAL A 57 10.33 2.39 5.22
N VAL A 58 11.05 1.38 5.62
CA VAL A 58 11.38 0.21 4.80
C VAL A 58 10.92 -1.05 5.52
N ILE A 59 10.13 -1.85 4.82
CA ILE A 59 9.58 -3.10 5.33
C ILE A 59 9.99 -4.23 4.38
N ARG A 60 10.47 -5.34 4.94
CA ARG A 60 10.84 -6.55 4.20
C ARG A 60 10.23 -7.79 4.81
N ASN A 61 9.73 -8.67 3.95
CA ASN A 61 9.19 -9.96 4.36
C ASN A 61 8.16 -9.85 5.48
N ALA A 62 7.04 -9.19 5.18
CA ALA A 62 5.97 -8.96 6.14
C ALA A 62 4.62 -9.48 5.64
N VAL A 63 3.74 -9.77 6.59
CA VAL A 63 2.31 -9.94 6.37
C VAL A 63 1.59 -8.86 7.17
N ILE A 64 0.92 -7.96 6.48
CA ILE A 64 0.22 -6.84 7.07
C ILE A 64 -1.26 -6.96 6.77
N ASN A 65 -2.07 -7.22 7.79
CA ASN A 65 -3.52 -7.27 7.70
C ASN A 65 -4.09 -6.03 8.37
N SER A 66 -4.43 -5.03 7.59
CA SER A 66 -4.82 -3.72 8.08
C SER A 66 -5.70 -3.00 7.07
N LYS A 67 -6.86 -2.55 7.53
CA LYS A 67 -7.63 -1.53 6.83
C LYS A 67 -6.89 -0.19 6.94
N ASP A 68 -6.96 0.64 5.90
CA ASP A 68 -6.34 1.97 5.84
C ASP A 68 -4.84 1.99 6.17
N ALA A 69 -4.09 0.96 5.78
CA ALA A 69 -2.65 0.94 5.96
C ALA A 69 -1.96 2.01 5.10
N PHE A 70 -0.93 2.63 5.63
CA PHE A 70 -0.08 3.62 4.93
C PHE A 70 -0.81 4.89 4.48
N TRP A 71 -1.86 5.29 5.14
CA TRP A 71 -2.56 6.55 4.88
C TRP A 71 -1.64 7.75 5.11
N ASN A 72 -1.58 8.68 4.14
CA ASN A 72 -0.75 9.89 4.23
C ASN A 72 0.74 9.63 4.56
N THR A 73 1.30 8.54 4.09
CA THR A 73 2.73 8.27 4.27
C THR A 73 3.58 8.98 3.23
N GLU A 74 4.86 9.14 3.53
CA GLU A 74 5.86 9.64 2.60
C GLU A 74 7.10 8.73 2.63
N ASP A 75 7.65 8.41 1.45
CA ASP A 75 8.90 7.66 1.33
C ASP A 75 8.85 6.29 2.04
N VAL A 76 7.86 5.50 1.71
CA VAL A 76 7.70 4.12 2.22
C VAL A 76 8.00 3.14 1.12
N THR A 77 8.84 2.16 1.40
CA THR A 77 9.11 1.03 0.50
C THR A 77 8.84 -0.28 1.21
N VAL A 78 8.08 -1.16 0.57
CA VAL A 78 7.74 -2.49 1.07
C VAL A 78 8.19 -3.53 0.07
N TYR A 79 8.98 -4.52 0.53
CA TYR A 79 9.53 -5.60 -0.27
C TYR A 79 9.00 -6.95 0.18
N ASP A 80 8.75 -7.84 -0.79
CA ASP A 80 8.53 -9.26 -0.53
C ASP A 80 7.45 -9.54 0.53
N SER A 81 6.35 -8.80 0.46
CA SER A 81 5.35 -8.78 1.52
C SER A 81 3.95 -9.04 0.99
N GLU A 82 3.07 -9.38 1.90
CA GLU A 82 1.64 -9.52 1.68
C GLU A 82 0.91 -8.44 2.46
N ILE A 83 0.08 -7.67 1.77
CA ILE A 83 -0.65 -6.54 2.36
C ILE A 83 -2.12 -6.72 2.05
N ASN A 84 -2.92 -6.95 3.08
CA ASN A 84 -4.34 -7.26 2.98
C ASN A 84 -5.16 -6.22 3.75
N GLY A 85 -6.14 -5.66 3.11
CA GLY A 85 -7.07 -4.73 3.75
C GLY A 85 -7.53 -3.62 2.82
N GLU A 86 -8.67 -3.06 3.11
CA GLU A 86 -9.31 -2.00 2.33
C GLU A 86 -8.49 -0.70 2.37
N TYR A 87 -8.56 0.07 1.29
CA TYR A 87 -8.06 1.45 1.20
C TYR A 87 -6.57 1.61 1.45
N LEU A 88 -5.78 0.67 0.97
CA LEU A 88 -4.32 0.70 1.08
C LEU A 88 -3.73 1.96 0.45
N GLY A 89 -2.85 2.64 1.17
CA GLY A 89 -1.96 3.67 0.63
C GLY A 89 -2.63 4.97 0.19
N TRP A 90 -3.84 5.25 0.63
CA TRP A 90 -4.52 6.48 0.27
C TRP A 90 -3.75 7.71 0.71
N HIS A 91 -3.66 8.70 -0.17
CA HIS A 91 -2.94 9.95 0.05
C HIS A 91 -1.43 9.78 0.35
N SER A 92 -0.86 8.66 -0.01
CA SER A 92 0.59 8.44 0.13
C SER A 92 1.38 9.22 -0.93
N LYS A 93 2.64 9.51 -0.61
CA LYS A 93 3.60 10.11 -1.52
C LYS A 93 4.83 9.22 -1.59
N ARG A 94 5.23 8.85 -2.80
CA ARG A 94 6.40 7.98 -3.04
C ARG A 94 6.34 6.66 -2.27
N LEU A 95 5.17 6.04 -2.27
CA LEU A 95 5.00 4.67 -1.82
C LEU A 95 5.49 3.73 -2.92
N ARG A 96 6.38 2.82 -2.57
CA ARG A 96 6.91 1.81 -3.48
C ARG A 96 6.67 0.42 -2.94
N LEU A 97 6.03 -0.41 -3.73
CA LEU A 97 5.73 -1.81 -3.42
C LEU A 97 6.47 -2.70 -4.42
N VAL A 98 7.33 -3.59 -3.93
CA VAL A 98 8.16 -4.47 -4.75
C VAL A 98 7.93 -5.92 -4.34
N ASN A 99 7.59 -6.78 -5.30
CA ASN A 99 7.28 -8.19 -5.05
C ASN A 99 6.21 -8.38 -3.96
N CYS A 100 5.17 -7.59 -3.99
CA CYS A 100 4.10 -7.64 -2.99
C CYS A 100 2.84 -8.28 -3.55
N LYS A 101 2.11 -8.97 -2.68
CA LYS A 101 0.76 -9.47 -2.92
C LYS A 101 -0.23 -8.56 -2.20
N ILE A 102 -1.16 -7.98 -2.96
CA ILE A 102 -2.10 -6.97 -2.47
C ILE A 102 -3.51 -7.52 -2.52
N SER A 103 -4.29 -7.31 -1.46
CA SER A 103 -5.72 -7.59 -1.43
C SER A 103 -6.49 -6.48 -0.72
N GLY A 104 -7.77 -6.36 -1.01
CA GLY A 104 -8.67 -5.35 -0.45
C GLY A 104 -9.15 -4.35 -1.47
N THR A 105 -10.36 -3.83 -1.26
CA THR A 105 -11.02 -2.90 -2.18
C THR A 105 -10.34 -1.53 -2.24
N GLN A 106 -10.46 -0.88 -3.37
CA GLN A 106 -10.02 0.50 -3.62
C GLN A 106 -8.58 0.77 -3.18
N PRO A 107 -7.62 -0.07 -3.60
CA PRO A 107 -6.23 0.11 -3.20
C PRO A 107 -5.60 1.27 -3.95
N LEU A 108 -4.71 2.00 -3.25
CA LEU A 108 -3.75 2.91 -3.84
C LEU A 108 -4.41 4.07 -4.60
N CYS A 109 -5.48 4.61 -4.02
CA CYS A 109 -6.15 5.81 -4.51
C CYS A 109 -5.53 7.08 -3.95
N TYR A 110 -5.61 8.17 -4.69
CA TYR A 110 -5.12 9.50 -4.31
C TYR A 110 -3.62 9.53 -3.95
N ALA A 111 -2.85 8.58 -4.44
CA ALA A 111 -1.41 8.50 -4.22
C ALA A 111 -0.64 9.34 -5.25
N THR A 112 0.49 9.88 -4.82
CA THR A 112 1.39 10.66 -5.67
C THR A 112 2.72 9.93 -5.83
N ASP A 113 3.20 9.78 -7.06
CA ASP A 113 4.45 9.08 -7.38
C ASP A 113 4.51 7.66 -6.81
N LEU A 114 3.41 6.94 -6.98
CA LEU A 114 3.29 5.54 -6.59
C LEU A 114 4.07 4.65 -7.55
N VAL A 115 4.80 3.68 -7.01
CA VAL A 115 5.51 2.67 -7.81
C VAL A 115 5.14 1.27 -7.34
N LEU A 116 4.71 0.43 -8.29
CA LEU A 116 4.54 -1.00 -8.10
C LEU A 116 5.46 -1.75 -9.06
N GLU A 117 6.28 -2.64 -8.51
CA GLU A 117 7.16 -3.51 -9.29
C GLU A 117 6.87 -4.97 -8.94
N ASN A 118 6.52 -5.76 -9.94
CA ASN A 118 6.30 -7.20 -9.78
C ASN A 118 5.31 -7.53 -8.65
N CYS A 119 4.19 -6.81 -8.61
CA CYS A 119 3.14 -7.02 -7.64
C CYS A 119 1.98 -7.80 -8.23
N THR A 120 1.25 -8.53 -7.40
CA THR A 120 -0.02 -9.14 -7.74
C THR A 120 -1.16 -8.49 -6.98
N MET A 121 -2.32 -8.43 -7.60
CA MET A 121 -3.54 -7.86 -7.00
C MET A 121 -4.65 -8.91 -7.00
N ALA A 122 -5.20 -9.18 -5.84
CA ALA A 122 -6.29 -10.15 -5.69
C ALA A 122 -7.59 -9.66 -6.36
N ASP A 123 -8.54 -10.56 -6.54
CA ASP A 123 -9.80 -10.27 -7.25
C ASP A 123 -10.68 -9.23 -6.52
N ASP A 124 -10.47 -9.02 -5.23
CA ASP A 124 -11.15 -7.99 -4.45
C ASP A 124 -10.51 -6.59 -4.54
N CYS A 125 -9.42 -6.44 -5.27
CA CYS A 125 -8.77 -5.15 -5.53
C CYS A 125 -9.49 -4.39 -6.65
N ASP A 126 -10.74 -4.04 -6.43
CA ASP A 126 -11.54 -3.26 -7.37
C ASP A 126 -11.31 -1.75 -7.23
N LEU A 127 -11.65 -1.00 -8.26
CA LEU A 127 -11.57 0.47 -8.31
C LEU A 127 -10.20 1.00 -7.89
N ALA A 128 -9.14 0.37 -8.37
CA ALA A 128 -7.76 0.70 -8.01
C ALA A 128 -7.29 2.00 -8.64
N PHE A 129 -6.38 2.68 -7.95
CA PHE A 129 -5.57 3.80 -8.45
C PHE A 129 -6.32 5.10 -8.71
N GLU A 130 -7.51 5.29 -8.17
CA GLU A 130 -8.29 6.49 -8.41
C GLU A 130 -7.49 7.76 -8.08
N TYR A 131 -7.38 8.67 -9.03
CA TYR A 131 -6.65 9.94 -8.93
C TYR A 131 -5.16 9.82 -8.54
N SER A 132 -4.55 8.69 -8.73
CA SER A 132 -3.12 8.51 -8.43
C SER A 132 -2.23 8.81 -9.62
N THR A 133 -1.03 9.31 -9.35
CA THR A 133 0.08 9.34 -10.29
C THR A 133 0.97 8.14 -10.01
N LEU A 134 1.30 7.33 -11.03
CA LEU A 134 1.91 6.03 -10.77
C LEU A 134 2.70 5.47 -11.93
N GLN A 135 3.59 4.53 -11.58
CA GLN A 135 4.22 3.59 -12.48
C GLN A 135 3.97 2.20 -11.89
N ALA A 136 3.05 1.44 -12.45
CA ALA A 136 2.65 0.15 -11.92
C ALA A 136 2.90 -0.97 -12.92
N ALA A 137 3.73 -1.93 -12.52
CA ALA A 137 3.98 -3.17 -13.23
C ALA A 137 3.39 -4.33 -12.41
N ILE A 138 2.30 -4.90 -12.90
CA ILE A 138 1.49 -5.89 -12.19
C ILE A 138 1.60 -7.23 -12.88
N ASP A 139 1.98 -8.24 -12.14
CA ASP A 139 2.05 -9.61 -12.58
C ASP A 139 0.69 -10.29 -12.36
N GLY A 140 -0.03 -10.49 -13.45
CA GLY A 140 -1.37 -11.06 -13.41
C GLY A 140 -2.49 -10.07 -13.76
N PRO A 141 -3.75 -10.49 -13.56
CA PRO A 141 -4.92 -9.67 -13.87
C PRO A 141 -5.15 -8.58 -12.83
N VAL A 142 -5.79 -7.50 -13.26
CA VAL A 142 -6.31 -6.43 -12.41
C VAL A 142 -7.85 -6.40 -12.52
N ARG A 143 -8.55 -6.47 -11.40
CA ARG A 143 -10.00 -6.49 -11.36
C ARG A 143 -10.62 -5.26 -12.00
N SER A 144 -10.25 -4.08 -11.52
CA SER A 144 -10.65 -2.83 -12.15
C SER A 144 -9.73 -1.67 -11.79
N VAL A 145 -9.59 -0.75 -12.73
CA VAL A 145 -8.85 0.51 -12.58
C VAL A 145 -9.83 1.66 -12.75
N LYS A 146 -9.71 2.68 -11.92
CA LYS A 146 -10.59 3.85 -12.00
C LYS A 146 -9.80 5.15 -12.01
N ASN A 147 -9.97 5.92 -13.08
CA ASN A 147 -9.49 7.31 -13.20
C ASN A 147 -8.07 7.56 -12.67
N PRO A 148 -7.05 6.80 -13.05
CA PRO A 148 -5.67 7.14 -12.70
C PRO A 148 -5.29 8.46 -13.38
N ARG A 149 -4.49 9.30 -12.69
CA ARG A 149 -4.19 10.65 -13.20
C ARG A 149 -3.12 10.68 -14.27
N SER A 150 -2.00 10.04 -14.04
CA SER A 150 -0.86 10.05 -14.96
C SER A 150 0.11 8.92 -14.69
N GLY A 151 0.97 8.64 -15.66
CA GLY A 151 1.97 7.59 -15.59
C GLY A 151 1.57 6.36 -16.40
N SER A 152 1.76 5.18 -15.84
CA SER A 152 1.41 3.94 -16.54
C SER A 152 0.97 2.83 -15.59
N VAL A 153 0.05 2.01 -16.09
CA VAL A 153 -0.32 0.72 -15.49
C VAL A 153 -0.14 -0.34 -16.55
N THR A 154 0.64 -1.36 -16.26
CA THR A 154 0.80 -2.51 -17.14
C THR A 154 0.46 -3.78 -16.37
N ALA A 155 -0.41 -4.59 -16.93
CA ALA A 155 -0.88 -5.83 -16.32
C ALA A 155 -1.15 -6.90 -17.40
N GLU A 156 -1.45 -8.11 -16.98
CA GLU A 156 -1.82 -9.18 -17.91
C GLU A 156 -3.18 -8.91 -18.57
N SER A 157 -4.15 -8.46 -17.80
CA SER A 157 -5.50 -8.15 -18.25
C SER A 157 -6.23 -7.26 -17.25
N TYR A 158 -7.34 -6.68 -17.71
CA TYR A 158 -8.21 -5.83 -16.88
C TYR A 158 -9.65 -6.35 -16.97
N GLY A 159 -10.30 -6.52 -15.82
CA GLY A 159 -11.71 -6.82 -15.79
C GLY A 159 -12.56 -5.61 -16.22
N GLU A 160 -12.23 -4.43 -15.70
CA GLU A 160 -12.88 -3.19 -16.06
C GLU A 160 -11.91 -2.01 -15.98
N VAL A 161 -12.03 -1.07 -16.91
CA VAL A 161 -11.32 0.21 -16.88
C VAL A 161 -12.34 1.32 -16.91
N ILE A 162 -12.42 2.09 -15.84
CA ILE A 162 -13.38 3.19 -15.68
C ILE A 162 -12.65 4.51 -15.89
N LEU A 163 -13.01 5.19 -16.98
CA LEU A 163 -12.52 6.53 -17.31
C LEU A 163 -13.74 7.42 -17.52
N ASP A 164 -14.25 7.96 -16.43
CA ASP A 164 -15.44 8.81 -16.48
C ASP A 164 -15.09 10.29 -16.39
N GLY A 165 -15.99 11.16 -16.85
CA GLY A 165 -15.77 12.60 -16.96
C GLY A 165 -15.69 13.36 -15.63
N ASN A 166 -15.69 12.70 -14.50
CA ASN A 166 -15.58 13.34 -13.18
C ASN A 166 -14.13 13.69 -12.81
N VAL A 167 -13.17 13.32 -13.64
CA VAL A 167 -11.76 13.68 -13.46
C VAL A 167 -11.57 15.14 -13.91
N LYS A 168 -11.17 16.01 -13.01
CA LYS A 168 -10.87 17.42 -13.31
C LYS A 168 -9.69 17.63 -14.27
N ALA A 169 -8.91 16.61 -14.51
CA ALA A 169 -7.95 16.53 -15.59
C ALA A 169 -8.00 15.09 -16.11
N PRO A 170 -8.38 14.85 -17.37
CA PRO A 170 -8.25 13.53 -17.94
C PRO A 170 -6.80 13.12 -17.83
N GLY A 171 -6.56 12.01 -17.17
CA GLY A 171 -5.21 11.60 -16.89
C GLY A 171 -4.47 11.19 -18.15
N ASP A 172 -3.23 11.57 -18.22
CA ASP A 172 -2.29 11.05 -19.23
C ASP A 172 -1.75 9.68 -18.80
N CYS A 173 -2.58 8.87 -18.16
CA CYS A 173 -2.18 7.54 -17.73
C CYS A 173 -2.31 6.53 -18.87
N ARG A 174 -1.20 5.90 -19.18
CA ARG A 174 -1.18 4.79 -20.14
C ARG A 174 -1.59 3.50 -19.43
N ILE A 175 -2.67 2.90 -19.87
CA ILE A 175 -3.13 1.59 -19.40
C ILE A 175 -2.85 0.57 -20.50
N ALA A 176 -2.00 -0.40 -20.23
CA ALA A 176 -1.49 -1.34 -21.20
C ALA A 176 -1.46 -2.78 -20.67
N THR A 177 -1.40 -3.72 -21.59
CA THR A 177 -1.13 -5.12 -21.27
C THR A 177 0.32 -5.46 -21.63
N TRP A 178 0.86 -6.48 -20.97
CA TRP A 178 2.15 -7.03 -21.37
C TRP A 178 2.09 -7.55 -22.79
N ASP A 179 3.12 -7.26 -23.56
CA ASP A 179 3.27 -7.84 -24.91
C ASP A 179 3.40 -9.35 -24.78
N LYS A 180 2.60 -10.09 -25.56
CA LYS A 180 2.65 -11.55 -25.64
C LYS A 180 3.75 -12.01 -26.57
#